data_9ab509cdacd1acc10262d507f9a34000
#
_entry.id   9ab509cdacd1acc10262d507f9a34000
#
_cell.length_a   1.000
_cell.length_b   1.000
_cell.length_c   1.000
_cell.angle_alpha   90.00
_cell.angle_beta   90.00
_cell.angle_gamma   90.00
#
_symmetry.space_group_name_H-M   'P 1'
#
loop_
_entity.id
_entity.type
_entity.pdbx_description
1 polymer ?
#
loop_
_entity_poly.entity_id
_entity_poly.type
_entity_poly.pdbx_seq_one_letter_code
_entity_poly.pdbx_strand_id
1 'polypeptide(L)'
;KSETNSLRTWNTRADGASESSRRVASFFYKCQSICTDKGYEEKYSGLAKDMGVDPQSKQTIPWINSDKKFIKNMFKNVLTPMEKDGVDFWWLDWQQGIYDPKVKNLSNTWWINYAFFSNMEKNRDTRPILYHRWGGLGNHRYQVGFSGDAVVSWKSLDFQPYFNSTASNVLYGYWSHDLGGHIGESIDPEMYTRWLQFGALSPIMRTHSQKSAGLNKEPWVFNKEYCDVLRKTIQQRYEMAPYIYTMARKGYDEGLSL
;
A
#
# COMPACT_ATOMS: atom_id res chain seq x y z
N LYS A 1 -19.18 -17.25 2.74
CA LYS A 1 -19.60 -15.83 2.83
C LYS A 1 -18.54 -15.03 2.13
N SER A 2 -18.85 -14.55 0.92
CA SER A 2 -17.95 -13.80 0.06
C SER A 2 -17.72 -12.41 0.67
N GLU A 3 -16.49 -12.11 1.05
CA GLU A 3 -16.11 -10.74 1.40
C GLU A 3 -16.08 -9.91 0.10
N THR A 4 -16.97 -8.97 0.03
CA THR A 4 -17.03 -7.98 -1.04
C THR A 4 -15.78 -7.13 -1.03
N ASN A 5 -14.97 -7.21 -2.09
CA ASN A 5 -13.82 -6.34 -2.31
C ASN A 5 -14.31 -4.97 -2.77
N SER A 6 -14.47 -4.07 -1.84
CA SER A 6 -14.75 -2.67 -2.12
C SER A 6 -13.44 -1.87 -2.21
N LEU A 7 -13.40 -0.92 -3.12
CA LEU A 7 -12.44 0.18 -3.05
C LEU A 7 -12.59 0.86 -1.68
N ARG A 8 -11.60 0.71 -0.81
CA ARG A 8 -11.61 1.39 0.49
C ARG A 8 -10.82 2.67 0.38
N THR A 9 -11.51 3.80 0.36
CA THR A 9 -10.92 5.09 0.66
C THR A 9 -10.81 5.24 2.17
N TRP A 10 -9.59 5.33 2.68
CA TRP A 10 -9.37 5.69 4.08
C TRP A 10 -9.39 7.22 4.17
N ASN A 11 -10.54 7.77 4.55
CA ASN A 11 -10.59 9.15 4.98
C ASN A 11 -10.03 9.22 6.41
N THR A 12 -8.76 9.56 6.56
CA THR A 12 -8.25 10.04 7.84
C THR A 12 -8.59 11.52 8.00
N ARG A 13 -9.86 11.85 8.08
CA ARG A 13 -10.29 13.09 8.70
C ARG A 13 -10.34 12.82 10.19
N ALA A 14 -9.29 13.16 10.90
CA ALA A 14 -9.44 13.60 12.27
C ALA A 14 -10.11 14.99 12.17
N ASP A 15 -11.29 15.13 12.75
CA ASP A 15 -11.96 16.44 12.85
C ASP A 15 -10.98 17.42 13.48
N GLY A 16 -10.53 18.43 12.70
CA GLY A 16 -9.57 19.44 13.12
C GLY A 16 -8.18 19.40 12.50
N ALA A 17 -7.87 18.46 11.59
CA ALA A 17 -6.60 18.47 10.86
C ALA A 17 -6.66 19.47 9.70
N SER A 18 -5.60 20.28 9.58
CA SER A 18 -5.41 21.26 8.50
C SER A 18 -5.55 20.64 7.11
N GLU A 19 -5.90 21.44 6.10
CA GLU A 19 -6.11 21.06 4.69
C GLU A 19 -4.94 20.33 3.99
N SER A 20 -3.86 20.03 4.69
CA SER A 20 -2.62 19.43 4.15
C SER A 20 -2.50 17.90 4.30
N SER A 21 -3.51 17.21 4.82
CA SER A 21 -3.43 15.74 4.96
C SER A 21 -3.64 15.04 3.61
N ARG A 22 -2.59 14.37 3.11
CA ARG A 22 -2.67 13.57 1.88
C ARG A 22 -3.61 12.40 2.04
N ARG A 23 -4.49 12.20 1.07
CA ARG A 23 -5.45 11.09 1.04
C ARG A 23 -4.87 9.90 0.30
N VAL A 24 -4.93 8.74 0.93
CA VAL A 24 -4.50 7.46 0.37
C VAL A 24 -5.71 6.68 -0.09
N ALA A 25 -5.70 6.17 -1.30
CA ALA A 25 -6.62 5.12 -1.72
C ALA A 25 -5.87 3.80 -1.88
N SER A 26 -6.43 2.76 -1.29
CA SER A 26 -5.94 1.40 -1.47
C SER A 26 -6.65 0.78 -2.66
N PHE A 27 -5.85 0.21 -3.57
CA PHE A 27 -6.34 -0.49 -4.72
C PHE A 27 -6.15 -2.00 -4.49
N PHE A 28 -7.24 -2.65 -4.10
CA PHE A 28 -7.29 -4.09 -3.92
C PHE A 28 -8.05 -4.74 -5.07
N TYR A 29 -7.39 -5.67 -5.76
CA TYR A 29 -8.08 -6.59 -6.64
C TYR A 29 -7.75 -8.03 -6.28
N LYS A 30 -8.74 -8.73 -5.76
CA LYS A 30 -8.63 -10.15 -5.42
C LYS A 30 -9.10 -11.04 -6.59
N CYS A 31 -9.56 -10.46 -7.68
CA CYS A 31 -10.10 -11.19 -8.82
C CYS A 31 -9.37 -10.86 -10.11
N GLN A 32 -9.24 -11.84 -11.00
CA GLN A 32 -8.65 -11.68 -12.33
C GLN A 32 -9.51 -10.83 -13.29
N SER A 33 -10.41 -10.01 -12.76
CA SER A 33 -11.32 -9.19 -13.55
C SER A 33 -11.82 -7.98 -12.75
N ILE A 34 -12.02 -6.88 -13.46
CA ILE A 34 -12.85 -5.78 -12.95
C ILE A 34 -14.28 -6.15 -13.21
N CYS A 35 -14.95 -6.29 -12.26
CA CYS A 35 -16.26 -6.47 -11.92
C CYS A 35 -16.32 -7.51 -10.92
N THR A 36 -16.61 -7.08 -10.03
CA THR A 36 -17.08 -7.68 -8.94
C THR A 36 -18.20 -8.59 -9.17
N ASP A 37 -18.41 -9.41 -8.24
CA ASP A 37 -19.47 -10.42 -8.21
C ASP A 37 -20.84 -9.97 -8.73
N LYS A 38 -21.04 -8.71 -9.07
CA LYS A 38 -22.39 -8.26 -9.46
C LYS A 38 -22.46 -7.02 -10.37
N GLY A 39 -21.38 -6.53 -10.94
CA GLY A 39 -21.43 -5.30 -11.76
C GLY A 39 -21.87 -4.04 -11.02
N TYR A 40 -21.69 -4.00 -9.71
CA TYR A 40 -22.22 -2.95 -8.85
C TYR A 40 -21.25 -1.82 -8.57
N GLU A 41 -20.08 -1.85 -9.16
CA GLU A 41 -19.21 -0.70 -9.01
C GLU A 41 -19.75 0.46 -9.83
N GLU A 42 -19.91 1.59 -9.18
CA GLU A 42 -20.41 2.83 -9.78
C GLU A 42 -19.69 3.19 -11.10
N LYS A 43 -18.41 2.85 -11.18
CA LYS A 43 -17.56 3.15 -12.34
C LYS A 43 -17.57 2.07 -13.43
N TYR A 44 -18.23 0.93 -13.19
CA TYR A 44 -18.25 -0.18 -14.13
C TYR A 44 -18.85 0.17 -15.48
N SER A 45 -20.00 0.85 -15.49
CA SER A 45 -20.75 1.13 -16.72
C SER A 45 -19.91 1.91 -17.75
N GLY A 46 -19.14 2.89 -17.31
CA GLY A 46 -18.25 3.66 -18.19
C GLY A 46 -17.12 2.81 -18.74
N LEU A 47 -16.47 2.02 -17.88
CA LEU A 47 -15.41 1.12 -18.29
C LEU A 47 -15.92 0.04 -19.25
N ALA A 48 -17.03 -0.60 -18.95
CA ALA A 48 -17.63 -1.64 -19.79
C ALA A 48 -17.92 -1.11 -21.21
N LYS A 49 -18.57 0.05 -21.31
CA LYS A 49 -18.86 0.71 -22.58
C LYS A 49 -17.58 0.96 -23.39
N ASP A 50 -16.56 1.53 -22.78
CA ASP A 50 -15.28 1.83 -23.45
C ASP A 50 -14.50 0.56 -23.85
N MET A 51 -14.73 -0.55 -23.12
CA MET A 51 -14.15 -1.85 -23.47
C MET A 51 -14.97 -2.60 -24.54
N GLY A 52 -16.17 -2.15 -24.87
CA GLY A 52 -17.07 -2.81 -25.82
C GLY A 52 -17.92 -3.92 -25.21
N VAL A 53 -18.13 -3.86 -23.90
CA VAL A 53 -18.98 -4.79 -23.14
C VAL A 53 -20.30 -4.08 -22.85
N ASP A 54 -21.43 -4.75 -23.04
CA ASP A 54 -22.71 -4.20 -22.63
C ASP A 54 -22.78 -4.03 -21.11
N PRO A 55 -22.96 -2.80 -20.60
CA PRO A 55 -23.04 -2.56 -19.15
C PRO A 55 -24.17 -3.32 -18.45
N GLN A 56 -25.25 -3.62 -19.16
CA GLN A 56 -26.38 -4.34 -18.60
C GLN A 56 -26.11 -5.85 -18.47
N SER A 57 -25.16 -6.37 -19.23
CA SER A 57 -24.77 -7.78 -19.15
C SER A 57 -24.09 -8.13 -17.83
N LYS A 58 -23.55 -7.14 -17.12
CA LYS A 58 -22.72 -7.31 -15.90
C LYS A 58 -21.56 -8.30 -16.09
N GLN A 59 -21.12 -8.45 -17.33
CA GLN A 59 -19.99 -9.33 -17.68
C GLN A 59 -18.71 -8.77 -17.07
N THR A 60 -17.88 -9.67 -16.54
CA THR A 60 -16.58 -9.29 -15.98
C THR A 60 -15.63 -8.80 -17.07
N ILE A 61 -14.87 -7.77 -16.77
CA ILE A 61 -13.81 -7.27 -17.66
C ILE A 61 -12.49 -7.86 -17.19
N PRO A 62 -11.81 -8.66 -18.02
CA PRO A 62 -10.54 -9.27 -17.63
C PRO A 62 -9.50 -8.24 -17.22
N TRP A 63 -8.82 -8.53 -16.12
CA TRP A 63 -7.70 -7.72 -15.65
C TRP A 63 -6.44 -8.09 -16.43
N ILE A 64 -6.11 -7.30 -17.45
CA ILE A 64 -4.92 -7.52 -18.26
C ILE A 64 -4.10 -6.26 -18.31
N ASN A 65 -3.07 -6.19 -17.49
CA ASN A 65 -2.26 -4.99 -17.30
C ASN A 65 -1.50 -4.56 -18.57
N SER A 66 -1.14 -5.51 -19.43
CA SER A 66 -0.46 -5.22 -20.70
C SER A 66 -1.39 -4.73 -21.81
N ASP A 67 -2.70 -4.83 -21.62
CA ASP A 67 -3.67 -4.33 -22.59
C ASP A 67 -3.79 -2.80 -22.49
N LYS A 68 -3.25 -2.11 -23.50
CA LYS A 68 -3.26 -0.64 -23.55
C LYS A 68 -4.67 -0.05 -23.52
N LYS A 69 -5.64 -0.73 -24.16
CA LYS A 69 -7.04 -0.29 -24.16
C LYS A 69 -7.62 -0.38 -22.76
N PHE A 70 -7.38 -1.51 -22.06
CA PHE A 70 -7.83 -1.72 -20.70
C PHE A 70 -7.25 -0.67 -19.74
N ILE A 71 -5.92 -0.54 -19.69
CA ILE A 71 -5.24 0.41 -18.79
C ILE A 71 -5.69 1.84 -19.04
N LYS A 72 -5.77 2.28 -20.29
CA LYS A 72 -6.25 3.63 -20.63
C LYS A 72 -7.67 3.89 -20.10
N ASN A 73 -8.57 2.93 -20.32
CA ASN A 73 -9.96 3.09 -19.94
C ASN A 73 -10.18 2.91 -18.43
N MET A 74 -9.36 2.10 -17.76
CA MET A 74 -9.34 2.01 -16.31
C MET A 74 -8.93 3.35 -15.67
N PHE A 75 -7.87 3.99 -16.14
CA PHE A 75 -7.53 5.34 -15.67
C PHE A 75 -8.67 6.32 -15.93
N LYS A 76 -9.17 6.37 -17.16
CA LYS A 76 -10.23 7.31 -17.55
C LYS A 76 -11.49 7.20 -16.72
N ASN A 77 -12.00 5.98 -16.53
CA ASN A 77 -13.32 5.76 -15.94
C ASN A 77 -13.31 5.49 -14.43
N VAL A 78 -12.19 4.98 -13.89
CA VAL A 78 -12.12 4.55 -12.50
C VAL A 78 -11.17 5.41 -11.69
N LEU A 79 -9.89 5.45 -12.06
CA LEU A 79 -8.85 6.02 -11.19
C LEU A 79 -8.81 7.55 -11.24
N THR A 80 -8.80 8.16 -12.42
CA THR A 80 -8.75 9.63 -12.56
C THR A 80 -9.94 10.34 -11.92
N PRO A 81 -11.18 9.85 -11.98
CA PRO A 81 -12.26 10.43 -11.20
C PRO A 81 -11.99 10.42 -9.70
N MET A 82 -11.48 9.32 -9.16
CA MET A 82 -11.13 9.23 -7.73
C MET A 82 -9.97 10.18 -7.35
N GLU A 83 -9.01 10.36 -8.24
CA GLU A 83 -7.94 11.34 -8.05
C GLU A 83 -8.47 12.77 -8.00
N LYS A 84 -9.45 13.10 -8.84
CA LYS A 84 -10.15 14.39 -8.79
C LYS A 84 -10.97 14.58 -7.52
N ASP A 85 -11.52 13.50 -6.99
CA ASP A 85 -12.27 13.49 -5.73
C ASP A 85 -11.34 13.58 -4.49
N GLY A 86 -10.00 13.59 -4.71
CA GLY A 86 -9.02 13.89 -3.67
C GLY A 86 -8.11 12.74 -3.26
N VAL A 87 -7.90 11.74 -4.11
CA VAL A 87 -6.87 10.72 -3.89
C VAL A 87 -5.50 11.27 -4.29
N ASP A 88 -4.59 11.38 -3.33
CA ASP A 88 -3.24 11.91 -3.55
C ASP A 88 -2.25 10.86 -4.04
N PHE A 89 -2.34 9.62 -3.55
CA PHE A 89 -1.49 8.52 -3.99
C PHE A 89 -2.16 7.16 -3.84
N TRP A 90 -1.59 6.16 -4.52
CA TRP A 90 -2.15 4.81 -4.58
C TRP A 90 -1.33 3.83 -3.77
N TRP A 91 -2.04 2.99 -3.02
CA TRP A 91 -1.50 1.78 -2.45
C TRP A 91 -1.88 0.60 -3.33
N LEU A 92 -0.88 0.03 -4.02
CA LEU A 92 -1.02 -1.10 -4.92
C LEU A 92 -0.72 -2.39 -4.17
N ASP A 93 -1.76 -3.12 -3.85
CA ASP A 93 -1.70 -4.38 -3.13
C ASP A 93 -2.34 -5.49 -3.97
N TRP A 94 -1.82 -6.72 -3.87
CA TRP A 94 -2.32 -7.87 -4.61
C TRP A 94 -2.47 -7.61 -6.13
N GLN A 95 -1.35 -7.49 -6.82
CA GLN A 95 -1.35 -7.44 -8.27
C GLN A 95 -1.63 -8.84 -8.83
N GLN A 96 -2.76 -9.00 -9.41
CA GLN A 96 -3.39 -10.17 -10.01
C GLN A 96 -2.44 -11.17 -10.64
N GLY A 97 -2.08 -12.22 -9.93
CA GLY A 97 -1.08 -13.18 -10.37
C GLY A 97 0.34 -12.62 -10.46
N ILE A 98 1.31 -13.49 -10.58
CA ILE A 98 2.74 -13.09 -10.63
C ILE A 98 3.08 -12.48 -11.98
N TYR A 99 2.54 -13.04 -13.05
CA TYR A 99 2.84 -12.63 -14.43
C TYR A 99 1.59 -12.20 -15.19
N ASP A 100 1.80 -11.33 -16.16
CA ASP A 100 0.76 -10.91 -17.11
C ASP A 100 0.33 -12.10 -17.99
N PRO A 101 -0.98 -12.31 -18.22
CA PRO A 101 -1.46 -13.45 -18.96
C PRO A 101 -1.18 -13.40 -20.47
N LYS A 102 -0.88 -12.23 -21.02
CA LYS A 102 -0.64 -12.04 -22.46
C LYS A 102 0.84 -11.87 -22.80
N VAL A 103 1.64 -11.36 -21.85
CA VAL A 103 3.06 -11.08 -22.09
C VAL A 103 3.91 -12.02 -21.24
N LYS A 104 4.58 -12.95 -21.88
CA LYS A 104 5.42 -13.96 -21.21
C LYS A 104 6.48 -13.28 -20.33
N ASN A 105 6.59 -13.73 -19.09
CA ASN A 105 7.56 -13.27 -18.09
C ASN A 105 7.43 -11.79 -17.69
N LEU A 106 6.39 -11.08 -18.10
CA LEU A 106 6.13 -9.74 -17.60
C LEU A 106 5.54 -9.83 -16.19
N SER A 107 6.28 -9.34 -15.19
CA SER A 107 5.79 -9.25 -13.81
C SER A 107 4.65 -8.23 -13.72
N ASN A 108 3.51 -8.65 -13.15
CA ASN A 108 2.40 -7.75 -12.91
C ASN A 108 2.76 -6.64 -11.92
N THR A 109 3.52 -6.94 -10.86
CA THR A 109 3.98 -5.92 -9.90
C THR A 109 4.79 -4.83 -10.58
N TRP A 110 5.74 -5.21 -11.41
CA TRP A 110 6.55 -4.26 -12.17
C TRP A 110 5.73 -3.40 -13.11
N TRP A 111 4.87 -4.04 -13.88
CA TRP A 111 4.13 -3.37 -14.93
C TRP A 111 3.07 -2.41 -14.38
N ILE A 112 2.35 -2.83 -13.33
CA ILE A 112 1.33 -1.97 -12.72
C ILE A 112 1.95 -0.77 -12.01
N ASN A 113 3.08 -0.97 -11.31
CA ASN A 113 3.83 0.14 -10.71
C ASN A 113 4.25 1.15 -11.76
N TYR A 114 4.81 0.69 -12.88
CA TYR A 114 5.17 1.53 -14.01
C TYR A 114 3.96 2.28 -14.58
N ALA A 115 2.86 1.59 -14.83
CA ALA A 115 1.66 2.19 -15.41
C ALA A 115 1.07 3.29 -14.51
N PHE A 116 0.94 3.03 -13.22
CA PHE A 116 0.42 4.01 -12.26
C PHE A 116 1.38 5.20 -12.08
N PHE A 117 2.66 4.93 -11.89
CA PHE A 117 3.66 5.97 -11.73
C PHE A 117 3.72 6.90 -12.93
N SER A 118 3.83 6.33 -14.14
CA SER A 118 3.89 7.10 -15.37
C SER A 118 2.61 7.88 -15.65
N ASN A 119 1.45 7.36 -15.26
CA ASN A 119 0.19 8.10 -15.37
C ASN A 119 0.17 9.31 -14.45
N MET A 120 0.59 9.15 -13.20
CA MET A 120 0.68 10.27 -12.24
C MET A 120 1.69 11.32 -12.70
N GLU A 121 2.87 10.89 -13.16
CA GLU A 121 3.92 11.78 -13.66
C GLU A 121 3.45 12.65 -14.83
N LYS A 122 2.64 12.09 -15.73
CA LYS A 122 2.13 12.81 -16.91
C LYS A 122 0.95 13.73 -16.62
N ASN A 123 0.14 13.41 -15.61
CA ASN A 123 -1.17 14.02 -15.45
C ASN A 123 -1.30 14.83 -14.15
N ARG A 124 -0.23 14.96 -13.37
CA ARG A 124 -0.24 15.71 -12.11
C ARG A 124 0.95 16.65 -12.04
N ASP A 125 0.75 17.80 -11.39
CA ASP A 125 1.81 18.78 -11.11
C ASP A 125 2.62 18.42 -9.84
N THR A 126 2.26 17.33 -9.16
CA THR A 126 2.94 16.84 -7.96
C THR A 126 3.80 15.62 -8.27
N ARG A 127 4.87 15.43 -7.50
CA ARG A 127 5.68 14.20 -7.62
C ARG A 127 4.82 12.97 -7.39
N PRO A 128 4.89 11.96 -8.26
CA PRO A 128 4.21 10.69 -8.05
C PRO A 128 4.68 10.03 -6.76
N ILE A 129 3.77 9.40 -6.04
CA ILE A 129 4.07 8.53 -4.90
C ILE A 129 3.26 7.25 -5.07
N LEU A 130 3.94 6.12 -5.03
CA LEU A 130 3.32 4.81 -4.93
C LEU A 130 3.71 4.13 -3.64
N TYR A 131 2.75 3.47 -3.05
CA TYR A 131 2.91 2.52 -1.97
C TYR A 131 2.55 1.14 -2.52
N HIS A 132 3.52 0.21 -2.60
CA HIS A 132 3.34 -1.00 -3.40
C HIS A 132 4.04 -2.20 -2.77
N ARG A 133 3.66 -3.40 -3.21
CA ARG A 133 4.32 -4.63 -2.80
C ARG A 133 5.74 -4.71 -3.36
N TRP A 134 6.52 -5.59 -2.75
CA TRP A 134 7.86 -5.97 -3.22
C TRP A 134 7.82 -6.48 -4.67
N GLY A 135 8.85 -6.18 -5.43
CA GLY A 135 8.95 -6.58 -6.84
C GLY A 135 10.40 -6.86 -7.28
N GLY A 136 11.32 -6.89 -6.33
CA GLY A 136 12.74 -7.16 -6.59
C GLY A 136 13.53 -5.94 -7.05
N LEU A 137 14.67 -6.20 -7.68
CA LEU A 137 15.59 -5.17 -8.13
C LEU A 137 14.94 -4.17 -9.08
N GLY A 138 15.22 -2.88 -8.88
CA GLY A 138 14.67 -1.79 -9.67
C GLY A 138 13.32 -1.25 -9.18
N ASN A 139 12.64 -1.93 -8.27
CA ASN A 139 11.34 -1.50 -7.75
C ASN A 139 11.42 -0.25 -6.84
N HIS A 140 12.62 0.09 -6.37
CA HIS A 140 12.90 1.34 -5.66
C HIS A 140 12.51 2.60 -6.46
N ARG A 141 12.36 2.51 -7.80
CA ARG A 141 11.91 3.60 -8.66
C ARG A 141 10.52 4.11 -8.29
N TYR A 142 9.73 3.31 -7.58
CA TYR A 142 8.32 3.60 -7.27
C TYR A 142 8.11 3.95 -5.80
N GLN A 143 9.15 4.36 -5.13
CA GLN A 143 9.33 4.93 -3.79
C GLN A 143 9.09 3.93 -2.65
N VAL A 144 7.84 3.70 -2.23
CA VAL A 144 7.55 3.02 -0.97
C VAL A 144 7.11 1.58 -1.22
N GLY A 145 7.97 0.65 -0.85
CA GLY A 145 7.59 -0.77 -0.79
C GLY A 145 7.09 -1.17 0.59
N PHE A 146 6.37 -2.28 0.68
CA PHE A 146 5.95 -2.84 1.95
C PHE A 146 6.05 -4.37 1.99
N SER A 147 6.14 -4.90 3.22
CA SER A 147 6.37 -6.33 3.46
C SER A 147 5.23 -7.23 3.00
N GLY A 148 4.01 -6.71 2.97
CA GLY A 148 2.83 -7.54 2.75
C GLY A 148 2.46 -8.38 3.96
N ASP A 149 1.88 -9.53 3.72
CA ASP A 149 1.18 -10.38 4.69
C ASP A 149 2.14 -11.16 5.61
N ALA A 150 2.99 -10.45 6.36
CA ALA A 150 3.90 -11.07 7.32
C ALA A 150 3.13 -11.79 8.43
N VAL A 151 3.61 -12.98 8.82
CA VAL A 151 3.02 -13.74 9.92
C VAL A 151 3.32 -13.05 11.25
N VAL A 152 2.32 -13.00 12.13
CA VAL A 152 2.46 -12.49 13.51
C VAL A 152 3.34 -13.46 14.30
N SER A 153 4.63 -13.18 14.38
CA SER A 153 5.60 -14.02 15.10
C SER A 153 6.89 -13.27 15.40
N TRP A 154 7.59 -13.68 16.47
CA TRP A 154 8.94 -13.21 16.80
C TRP A 154 9.93 -13.44 15.67
N LYS A 155 9.83 -14.56 14.96
CA LYS A 155 10.68 -14.87 13.80
C LYS A 155 10.49 -13.86 12.66
N SER A 156 9.26 -13.42 12.42
CA SER A 156 8.99 -12.38 11.43
C SER A 156 9.60 -11.04 11.86
N LEU A 157 9.53 -10.70 13.13
CA LEU A 157 10.15 -9.48 13.67
C LEU A 157 11.69 -9.53 13.53
N ASP A 158 12.30 -10.64 13.90
CA ASP A 158 13.76 -10.84 13.85
C ASP A 158 14.32 -10.65 12.43
N PHE A 159 13.56 -11.03 11.42
CA PHE A 159 13.93 -10.87 10.02
C PHE A 159 13.91 -9.41 9.53
N GLN A 160 13.10 -8.53 10.11
CA GLN A 160 12.88 -7.20 9.56
C GLN A 160 14.12 -6.28 9.57
N PRO A 161 14.92 -6.22 10.65
CA PRO A 161 16.18 -5.44 10.64
C PRO A 161 17.17 -5.92 9.58
N TYR A 162 17.32 -7.24 9.43
CA TYR A 162 18.15 -7.82 8.38
C TYR A 162 17.67 -7.42 6.99
N PHE A 163 16.36 -7.52 6.75
CA PHE A 163 15.77 -7.12 5.47
C PHE A 163 16.01 -5.64 5.16
N ASN A 164 15.76 -4.74 6.11
CA ASN A 164 15.98 -3.30 5.91
C ASN A 164 17.43 -3.01 5.51
N SER A 165 18.39 -3.57 6.24
CA SER A 165 19.81 -3.35 5.98
C SER A 165 20.22 -3.84 4.59
N THR A 166 19.72 -5.00 4.18
CA THR A 166 20.07 -5.58 2.87
C THR A 166 19.35 -4.90 1.71
N ALA A 167 18.09 -4.52 1.88
CA ALA A 167 17.32 -3.81 0.87
C ALA A 167 17.91 -2.42 0.55
N SER A 168 18.45 -1.74 1.55
CA SER A 168 19.12 -0.44 1.38
C SER A 168 20.30 -0.51 0.42
N ASN A 169 21.02 -1.62 0.36
CA ASN A 169 22.14 -1.80 -0.55
C ASN A 169 21.76 -1.74 -2.05
N VAL A 170 20.47 -1.89 -2.34
CA VAL A 170 19.92 -1.78 -3.70
C VAL A 170 18.97 -0.58 -3.82
N LEU A 171 19.18 0.45 -3.01
CA LEU A 171 18.42 1.70 -2.97
C LEU A 171 16.95 1.53 -2.57
N TYR A 172 16.59 0.40 -1.97
CA TYR A 172 15.21 0.12 -1.55
C TYR A 172 15.02 0.41 -0.06
N GLY A 173 15.49 1.60 0.37
CA GLY A 173 15.47 2.03 1.77
C GLY A 173 14.12 2.54 2.25
N TYR A 174 13.25 3.07 1.35
CA TYR A 174 11.91 3.52 1.70
C TYR A 174 10.96 2.34 1.85
N TRP A 175 11.09 1.66 2.97
CA TRP A 175 10.35 0.43 3.25
C TRP A 175 9.37 0.61 4.40
N SER A 176 8.22 -0.04 4.26
CA SER A 176 7.18 -0.11 5.27
C SER A 176 6.94 -1.57 5.69
N HIS A 177 6.81 -1.77 6.97
CA HIS A 177 6.42 -3.04 7.53
C HIS A 177 4.94 -3.04 7.88
N ASP A 178 4.31 -4.21 7.85
CA ASP A 178 3.05 -4.45 8.56
C ASP A 178 3.40 -4.69 10.03
N LEU A 179 3.60 -3.58 10.78
CA LEU A 179 4.08 -3.64 12.16
C LEU A 179 3.16 -4.50 13.03
N GLY A 180 3.76 -5.48 13.71
CA GLY A 180 3.05 -6.48 14.49
C GLY A 180 2.62 -7.71 13.69
N GLY A 181 2.92 -7.75 12.38
CA GLY A 181 2.50 -8.82 11.47
C GLY A 181 1.06 -8.67 10.96
N HIS A 182 0.75 -9.28 9.84
CA HIS A 182 -0.55 -9.16 9.16
C HIS A 182 -1.45 -10.37 9.44
N ILE A 183 -0.91 -11.58 9.34
CA ILE A 183 -1.66 -12.84 9.44
C ILE A 183 -1.40 -13.50 10.79
N GLY A 184 -2.46 -13.80 11.53
CA GLY A 184 -2.40 -14.51 12.81
C GLY A 184 -3.76 -14.55 13.48
N GLU A 185 -3.82 -15.22 14.61
CA GLU A 185 -5.03 -15.30 15.43
C GLU A 185 -5.05 -14.28 16.55
N SER A 186 -3.89 -14.06 17.17
CA SER A 186 -3.71 -13.12 18.27
C SER A 186 -2.33 -12.47 18.21
N ILE A 187 -2.19 -11.37 18.92
CA ILE A 187 -0.92 -10.64 19.02
C ILE A 187 -0.41 -10.67 20.47
N ASP A 188 0.85 -11.08 20.63
CA ASP A 188 1.56 -10.97 21.90
C ASP A 188 1.89 -9.49 22.17
N PRO A 189 1.48 -8.90 23.30
CA PRO A 189 1.71 -7.50 23.61
C PRO A 189 3.19 -7.10 23.65
N GLU A 190 4.07 -7.97 24.16
CA GLU A 190 5.51 -7.68 24.17
C GLU A 190 6.08 -7.69 22.76
N MET A 191 5.80 -8.70 21.96
CA MET A 191 6.23 -8.79 20.58
C MET A 191 5.77 -7.57 19.77
N TYR A 192 4.51 -7.17 19.92
CA TYR A 192 3.99 -5.99 19.25
C TYR A 192 4.71 -4.71 19.69
N THR A 193 4.96 -4.57 20.99
CA THR A 193 5.70 -3.43 21.53
C THR A 193 7.09 -3.34 20.91
N ARG A 194 7.84 -4.46 20.85
CA ARG A 194 9.16 -4.49 20.20
C ARG A 194 9.08 -4.18 18.71
N TRP A 195 8.06 -4.69 18.04
CA TRP A 195 7.86 -4.40 16.62
C TRP A 195 7.54 -2.93 16.37
N LEU A 196 6.74 -2.31 17.23
CA LEU A 196 6.44 -0.88 17.15
C LEU A 196 7.69 -0.02 17.43
N GLN A 197 8.50 -0.42 18.41
CA GLN A 197 9.79 0.25 18.70
C GLN A 197 10.73 0.20 17.50
N PHE A 198 10.87 -0.96 16.86
CA PHE A 198 11.60 -1.09 15.60
C PHE A 198 10.98 -0.22 14.49
N GLY A 199 9.66 -0.25 14.35
CA GLY A 199 8.93 0.54 13.36
C GLY A 199 9.08 2.05 13.56
N ALA A 200 9.27 2.52 14.78
CA ALA A 200 9.51 3.95 15.05
C ALA A 200 10.81 4.46 14.43
N LEU A 201 11.77 3.58 14.22
CA LEU A 201 13.04 3.87 13.53
C LEU A 201 12.99 3.58 12.02
N SER A 202 11.95 2.91 11.56
CA SER A 202 11.81 2.59 10.14
C SER A 202 11.41 3.83 9.32
N PRO A 203 11.79 3.92 8.03
CA PRO A 203 11.45 5.06 7.19
C PRO A 203 9.96 5.33 7.14
N ILE A 204 9.15 4.29 6.95
CA ILE A 204 7.69 4.37 7.00
C ILE A 204 7.17 3.54 8.18
N MET A 205 6.47 4.20 9.09
CA MET A 205 5.84 3.56 10.25
C MET A 205 4.34 3.37 9.99
N ARG A 206 3.89 2.12 9.95
CA ARG A 206 2.48 1.77 9.73
C ARG A 206 2.10 0.51 10.48
N THR A 207 1.02 0.56 11.24
CA THR A 207 0.39 -0.64 11.80
C THR A 207 -0.65 -1.17 10.82
N HIS A 208 -0.66 -2.48 10.60
CA HIS A 208 -1.62 -3.10 9.70
C HIS A 208 -1.80 -4.58 10.02
N SER A 209 -3.02 -5.09 9.85
CA SER A 209 -3.33 -6.51 10.00
C SER A 209 -4.59 -6.88 9.21
N GLN A 210 -4.80 -8.17 9.01
CA GLN A 210 -6.10 -8.69 8.62
C GLN A 210 -7.17 -8.32 9.66
N LYS A 211 -8.41 -8.26 9.24
CA LYS A 211 -9.54 -7.97 10.14
C LYS A 211 -9.78 -9.15 11.09
N SER A 212 -9.25 -9.07 12.29
CA SER A 212 -9.43 -10.03 13.37
C SER A 212 -9.41 -9.30 14.71
N ALA A 213 -10.31 -9.64 15.62
CA ALA A 213 -10.36 -9.03 16.95
C ALA A 213 -9.08 -9.30 17.76
N GLY A 214 -8.44 -10.46 17.57
CA GLY A 214 -7.17 -10.81 18.24
C GLY A 214 -5.95 -10.06 17.70
N LEU A 215 -6.10 -9.30 16.62
CA LEU A 215 -5.02 -8.55 15.98
C LEU A 215 -5.22 -7.02 16.05
N ASN A 216 -6.06 -6.55 16.94
CA ASN A 216 -6.20 -5.13 17.20
C ASN A 216 -4.89 -4.55 17.72
N LYS A 217 -4.48 -3.41 17.15
CA LYS A 217 -3.16 -2.80 17.35
C LYS A 217 -3.22 -1.39 17.91
N GLU A 218 -4.39 -0.91 18.21
CA GLU A 218 -4.55 0.38 18.86
C GLU A 218 -3.95 0.31 20.27
N PRO A 219 -3.13 1.29 20.69
CA PRO A 219 -2.45 1.25 21.98
C PRO A 219 -3.37 1.01 23.19
N TRP A 220 -4.60 1.49 23.12
CA TRP A 220 -5.59 1.39 24.20
C TRP A 220 -6.26 0.01 24.35
N VAL A 221 -6.05 -0.93 23.44
CA VAL A 221 -6.56 -2.31 23.59
C VAL A 221 -5.67 -3.15 24.50
N PHE A 222 -4.46 -2.69 24.79
CA PHE A 222 -3.53 -3.32 25.69
C PHE A 222 -3.69 -2.78 27.12
N ASN A 223 -3.10 -3.48 28.08
CA ASN A 223 -3.08 -2.98 29.46
C ASN A 223 -2.33 -1.64 29.56
N LYS A 224 -2.46 -0.96 30.70
CA LYS A 224 -1.92 0.39 30.90
C LYS A 224 -0.40 0.46 30.66
N GLU A 225 0.34 -0.53 31.09
CA GLU A 225 1.81 -0.55 30.96
C GLU A 225 2.23 -0.56 29.49
N TYR A 226 1.69 -1.50 28.70
CA TYR A 226 1.97 -1.54 27.26
C TYR A 226 1.43 -0.29 26.54
N CYS A 227 0.25 0.18 26.88
CA CYS A 227 -0.32 1.39 26.30
C CYS A 227 0.61 2.61 26.48
N ASP A 228 1.17 2.76 27.68
CA ASP A 228 2.07 3.89 27.98
C ASP A 228 3.40 3.78 27.19
N VAL A 229 3.96 2.57 27.07
CA VAL A 229 5.17 2.34 26.24
C VAL A 229 4.90 2.58 24.77
N LEU A 230 3.79 2.06 24.24
CA LEU A 230 3.40 2.28 22.83
C LEU A 230 3.19 3.76 22.53
N ARG A 231 2.50 4.48 23.42
CA ARG A 231 2.31 5.94 23.30
C ARG A 231 3.64 6.68 23.26
N LYS A 232 4.54 6.38 24.20
CA LYS A 232 5.87 6.99 24.26
C LYS A 232 6.67 6.71 22.96
N THR A 233 6.61 5.49 22.45
CA THR A 233 7.26 5.10 21.20
C THR A 233 6.74 5.92 20.02
N ILE A 234 5.41 6.09 19.92
CA ILE A 234 4.79 6.89 18.86
C ILE A 234 5.19 8.36 18.99
N GLN A 235 5.18 8.93 20.21
CA GLN A 235 5.61 10.31 20.44
C GLN A 235 7.06 10.51 20.03
N GLN A 236 7.96 9.60 20.42
CA GLN A 236 9.35 9.63 20.00
C GLN A 236 9.50 9.62 18.47
N ARG A 237 8.67 8.83 17.76
CA ARG A 237 8.66 8.85 16.28
C ARG A 237 8.38 10.24 15.73
N TYR A 238 7.41 10.96 16.31
CA TYR A 238 7.11 12.32 15.87
C TYR A 238 8.25 13.30 16.19
N GLU A 239 8.88 13.17 17.34
CA GLU A 239 10.05 13.97 17.72
C GLU A 239 11.24 13.74 16.76
N MET A 240 11.39 12.53 16.25
CA MET A 240 12.42 12.15 15.27
C MET A 240 12.09 12.57 13.82
N ALA A 241 10.93 13.16 13.55
CA ALA A 241 10.55 13.51 12.18
C ALA A 241 11.59 14.37 11.44
N PRO A 242 12.24 15.40 12.03
CA PRO A 242 13.29 16.16 11.36
C PRO A 242 14.52 15.31 11.02
N TYR A 243 14.90 14.38 11.89
CA TYR A 243 16.01 13.45 11.65
C TYR A 243 15.69 12.53 10.46
N ILE A 244 14.52 11.90 10.49
CA ILE A 244 14.08 10.98 9.43
C ILE A 244 13.99 11.71 8.09
N TYR A 245 13.46 12.94 8.08
CA TYR A 245 13.41 13.77 6.88
C TYR A 245 14.82 14.05 6.34
N THR A 246 15.76 14.39 7.23
CA THR A 246 17.15 14.65 6.86
C THR A 246 17.82 13.41 6.27
N MET A 247 17.61 12.24 6.88
CA MET A 247 18.15 10.97 6.35
C MET A 247 17.54 10.61 5.01
N ALA A 248 16.23 10.81 4.86
CA ALA A 248 15.55 10.62 3.58
C ALA A 248 16.12 11.54 2.49
N ARG A 249 16.43 12.78 2.83
CA ARG A 249 17.07 13.73 1.91
C ARG A 249 18.47 13.27 1.51
N LYS A 250 19.28 12.83 2.48
CA LYS A 250 20.61 12.26 2.21
C LYS A 250 20.51 11.00 1.34
N GLY A 251 19.54 10.13 1.61
CA GLY A 251 19.29 8.96 0.77
C GLY A 251 19.00 9.34 -0.69
N TYR A 252 18.25 10.42 -0.91
CA TYR A 252 17.98 10.93 -2.25
C TYR A 252 19.22 11.54 -2.93
N ASP A 253 19.98 12.37 -2.20
CA ASP A 253 21.11 13.13 -2.77
C ASP A 253 22.36 12.27 -2.96
N GLU A 254 22.62 11.35 -2.05
CA GLU A 254 23.89 10.65 -1.90
C GLU A 254 23.77 9.12 -2.08
N GLY A 255 22.55 8.60 -2.17
CA GLY A 255 22.28 7.16 -2.23
C GLY A 255 22.57 6.42 -0.91
N LEU A 256 22.58 7.14 0.20
CA LEU A 256 22.81 6.53 1.51
C LEU A 256 21.62 5.73 1.99
N SER A 257 21.87 4.71 2.78
CA SER A 257 20.86 3.94 3.49
C SER A 257 20.10 4.82 4.48
N LEU A 258 18.81 4.58 4.58
CA LEU A 258 17.92 5.19 5.58
C LEU A 258 17.94 4.38 6.87
#